data_54effba31a01f7d5c516f03637ce0cd3
#
_entry.id   54effba31a01f7d5c516f03637ce0cd3
#
_cell.length_a   1.000
_cell.length_b   1.000
_cell.length_c   1.000
_cell.angle_alpha   90.00
_cell.angle_beta   90.00
_cell.angle_gamma   90.00
#
_symmetry.space_group_name_H-M   'P 1'
#
loop_
_entity.id
_entity.type
_entity.pdbx_description
1 polymer ?
#
loop_
_entity_poly.entity_id
_entity_poly.type
_entity_poly.pdbx_seq_one_letter_code
_entity_poly.pdbx_strand_id
1 'polypeptide(L)'
;MPLLLLATALMLLVGCGGSSDSQDNASSKFPDPMSTTSDLNEDHPEDTPAQSESPTRSPIDRLGSAKCTGSGPVKFANSPMRIEDIKLLIPYGLVIGAHITPIDHMYFEPKDRSLGRDVYEVRAIQDAVIFDMQPRDISVETNEEQSRDWRIDMAHTCTFTSYFDLLTSLAPDIEEEWAITEGGMKERWDGIFVKAGQLIGYVGAQTLDFGVYDYEVQLPGFVNPSAYANLEPWKIHTVDPFQHFPDTIRDALLSKMIRKVEPRAGKIDHDVDGALAGNWFQVDTNWYDGINRRKYWDGHLSIAPHEIEPTLWRISVGFLDRENNHFIIVGEHTPSDIISMDKPVSYELKKYSLHIPSQPEKNWWSDPYSENDVYGVKIRRGFIGTVLLQLQEDDLLKLEVFLGKRQEEIDGFTNNSRLYRR
;
A
#
# COMPACT_ATOMS: atom_id res chain seq x y z
N MET A 1 2.00 -52.12 -13.51
CA MET A 1 1.08 -51.18 -12.88
C MET A 1 1.85 -50.43 -11.76
N PRO A 2 2.29 -49.21 -11.97
CA PRO A 2 2.66 -48.34 -10.86
C PRO A 2 1.61 -47.25 -10.69
N LEU A 3 1.26 -47.04 -9.43
CA LEU A 3 0.37 -45.97 -8.92
C LEU A 3 0.98 -44.58 -9.18
N LEU A 4 0.25 -43.73 -9.87
CA LEU A 4 0.53 -42.31 -10.01
C LEU A 4 -0.05 -41.59 -8.79
N LEU A 5 0.81 -41.09 -7.91
CA LEU A 5 0.42 -40.12 -6.87
C LEU A 5 0.30 -38.73 -7.51
N LEU A 6 -0.92 -38.23 -7.59
CA LEU A 6 -1.21 -36.82 -7.90
C LEU A 6 -0.91 -35.98 -6.65
N ALA A 7 0.17 -35.24 -6.67
CA ALA A 7 0.41 -34.19 -5.69
C ALA A 7 -0.30 -32.91 -6.20
N THR A 8 -1.41 -32.57 -5.59
CA THR A 8 -2.08 -31.27 -5.75
C THR A 8 -1.29 -30.24 -4.97
N ALA A 9 -0.49 -29.44 -5.66
CA ALA A 9 0.14 -28.25 -5.08
C ALA A 9 -0.92 -27.16 -4.95
N LEU A 10 -1.34 -26.89 -3.74
CA LEU A 10 -2.16 -25.74 -3.34
C LEU A 10 -1.21 -24.54 -3.17
N MET A 11 -1.14 -23.66 -4.16
CA MET A 11 -0.40 -22.40 -4.05
C MET A 11 -1.23 -21.39 -3.28
N LEU A 12 -0.80 -21.09 -2.06
CA LEU A 12 -1.27 -19.98 -1.25
C LEU A 12 -0.63 -18.67 -1.71
N LEU A 13 -1.46 -17.67 -1.96
CA LEU A 13 -1.09 -16.29 -2.20
C LEU A 13 -0.61 -15.68 -0.86
N VAL A 14 0.68 -15.44 -0.74
CA VAL A 14 1.22 -14.68 0.37
C VAL A 14 1.05 -13.19 0.06
N GLY A 15 0.05 -12.59 0.70
CA GLY A 15 -0.08 -11.13 0.80
C GLY A 15 0.73 -10.65 2.00
N CYS A 16 1.34 -9.49 1.89
CA CYS A 16 1.97 -8.81 3.01
C CYS A 16 1.04 -8.74 4.22
N GLY A 17 1.41 -9.45 5.29
CA GLY A 17 0.90 -9.26 6.64
C GLY A 17 -0.56 -9.64 6.90
N GLY A 18 -0.83 -10.91 7.12
CA GLY A 18 -2.08 -11.38 7.70
C GLY A 18 -1.85 -12.69 8.46
N SER A 19 -1.58 -12.60 9.76
CA SER A 19 -1.51 -13.77 10.63
C SER A 19 -2.90 -14.29 10.94
N SER A 20 -3.17 -15.55 10.64
CA SER A 20 -4.25 -16.33 11.18
C SER A 20 -3.85 -16.92 12.53
N ASP A 21 -4.79 -16.84 13.49
CA ASP A 21 -4.68 -17.31 14.87
C ASP A 21 -4.16 -18.75 15.02
N SER A 22 -3.17 -18.93 15.88
CA SER A 22 -3.10 -20.04 16.79
C SER A 22 -2.46 -19.57 18.10
N GLN A 23 -3.22 -19.79 19.19
CA GLN A 23 -2.80 -19.57 20.59
C GLN A 23 -1.51 -20.32 20.86
N ASP A 24 -0.53 -19.66 21.45
CA ASP A 24 0.08 -20.13 22.70
C ASP A 24 0.96 -19.06 23.35
N ASN A 25 0.92 -19.08 24.69
CA ASN A 25 1.56 -18.21 25.64
C ASN A 25 3.09 -18.13 25.50
N ALA A 26 3.64 -16.93 25.40
CA ALA A 26 4.91 -16.62 26.04
C ALA A 26 4.94 -15.14 26.45
N SER A 27 4.92 -14.96 27.75
CA SER A 27 5.05 -13.73 28.50
C SER A 27 6.41 -13.08 28.28
N SER A 28 6.47 -11.86 27.76
CA SER A 28 7.57 -10.94 28.00
C SER A 28 7.04 -9.62 28.55
N LYS A 29 7.42 -9.37 29.79
CA LYS A 29 7.08 -8.22 30.61
C LYS A 29 7.78 -6.97 30.09
N PHE A 30 7.01 -5.93 29.80
CA PHE A 30 7.47 -4.53 29.89
C PHE A 30 6.79 -3.89 31.10
N PRO A 31 7.49 -3.03 31.86
CA PRO A 31 6.98 -2.50 33.12
C PRO A 31 5.96 -1.37 32.89
N ASP A 32 4.86 -1.47 33.64
CA ASP A 32 3.86 -0.40 33.76
C ASP A 32 4.43 0.77 34.58
N PRO A 33 4.09 2.01 34.24
CA PRO A 33 4.31 3.12 35.16
C PRO A 33 3.19 3.17 36.20
N MET A 34 3.61 3.40 37.41
CA MET A 34 2.88 3.41 38.66
C MET A 34 1.62 4.27 38.67
N SER A 35 0.57 3.66 39.19
CA SER A 35 -0.64 4.30 39.74
C SER A 35 -0.31 5.04 41.05
N THR A 36 -0.72 6.29 41.14
CA THR A 36 -1.00 6.91 42.45
C THR A 36 -2.40 7.48 42.43
N THR A 37 -3.23 6.90 43.27
CA THR A 37 -4.55 7.40 43.66
C THR A 37 -4.42 8.60 44.57
N SER A 38 -5.24 9.64 44.38
CA SER A 38 -5.83 10.41 45.45
C SER A 38 -7.08 11.13 44.96
N ASP A 39 -8.18 10.82 45.65
CA ASP A 39 -9.47 11.51 45.56
C ASP A 39 -9.39 13.01 45.85
N LEU A 40 -10.24 13.79 45.20
CA LEU A 40 -11.17 14.75 45.79
C LEU A 40 -12.02 15.44 44.72
N ASN A 41 -13.32 15.45 44.96
CA ASN A 41 -14.37 16.18 44.25
C ASN A 41 -14.14 17.68 44.21
N GLU A 42 -14.57 18.34 43.13
CA GLU A 42 -15.44 19.53 43.18
C GLU A 42 -15.94 19.98 41.80
N ASP A 43 -17.12 20.53 41.78
CA ASP A 43 -18.07 20.90 40.74
C ASP A 43 -17.62 21.88 39.65
N HIS A 44 -18.03 21.62 38.38
CA HIS A 44 -18.58 22.46 37.28
C HIS A 44 -17.83 23.70 36.76
N PRO A 45 -17.92 24.07 35.46
CA PRO A 45 -19.00 23.86 34.46
C PRO A 45 -18.57 23.27 33.12
N GLU A 46 -19.57 22.90 32.29
CA GLU A 46 -19.48 22.42 30.91
C GLU A 46 -18.62 23.32 30.03
N ASP A 47 -17.43 22.81 29.66
CA ASP A 47 -16.66 23.33 28.52
C ASP A 47 -16.71 22.28 27.42
N THR A 48 -17.25 22.65 26.29
CA THR A 48 -17.18 21.96 25.02
C THR A 48 -15.73 21.54 24.75
N PRO A 49 -15.42 20.27 24.50
CA PRO A 49 -14.04 19.91 24.19
C PRO A 49 -13.64 20.58 22.88
N ALA A 50 -12.77 21.55 22.97
CA ALA A 50 -12.00 22.03 21.84
C ALA A 50 -11.31 20.80 21.22
N GLN A 51 -11.59 20.52 19.95
CA GLN A 51 -10.85 19.55 19.17
C GLN A 51 -9.38 19.93 19.23
N SER A 52 -8.57 19.19 19.99
CA SER A 52 -7.13 19.34 19.94
C SER A 52 -6.71 18.88 18.55
N GLU A 53 -6.43 19.84 17.68
CA GLU A 53 -5.69 19.59 16.44
C GLU A 53 -4.37 18.92 16.83
N SER A 54 -4.27 17.64 16.57
CA SER A 54 -2.98 16.94 16.68
C SER A 54 -2.01 17.64 15.75
N PRO A 55 -0.79 18.00 16.21
CA PRO A 55 0.16 18.68 15.35
C PRO A 55 0.44 17.81 14.13
N THR A 56 0.09 18.30 12.94
CA THR A 56 0.48 17.72 11.67
C THR A 56 2.01 17.64 11.65
N ARG A 57 2.57 16.42 11.69
CA ARG A 57 4.01 16.24 11.53
C ARG A 57 4.40 16.73 10.16
N SER A 58 5.28 17.71 10.10
CA SER A 58 5.89 18.16 8.85
C SER A 58 6.59 16.96 8.19
N PRO A 59 6.52 16.81 6.85
CA PRO A 59 7.33 15.82 6.12
C PRO A 59 8.81 15.86 6.48
N ILE A 60 9.35 17.04 6.77
CA ILE A 60 10.72 17.29 7.24
C ILE A 60 10.97 16.64 8.62
N ASP A 61 9.95 16.49 9.46
CA ASP A 61 10.09 15.86 10.78
C ASP A 61 10.44 14.37 10.68
N ARG A 62 10.18 13.70 9.55
CA ARG A 62 10.59 12.32 9.31
C ARG A 62 12.10 12.16 9.16
N LEU A 63 12.79 13.18 8.67
CA LEU A 63 14.25 13.17 8.52
C LEU A 63 14.97 13.15 9.88
N GLY A 64 14.29 13.56 10.95
CA GLY A 64 14.85 13.57 12.29
C GLY A 64 16.16 14.37 12.36
N SER A 65 17.25 13.71 12.77
CA SER A 65 18.59 14.30 12.82
C SER A 65 19.44 14.03 11.57
N ALA A 66 18.91 13.32 10.57
CA ALA A 66 19.66 12.99 9.35
C ALA A 66 20.05 14.26 8.57
N LYS A 67 21.26 14.23 8.02
CA LYS A 67 21.83 15.37 7.30
C LYS A 67 21.44 15.31 5.83
N CYS A 68 20.36 16.01 5.48
CA CYS A 68 20.00 16.27 4.08
C CYS A 68 20.55 17.62 3.61
N THR A 69 20.61 17.83 2.30
CA THR A 69 21.01 19.10 1.67
C THR A 69 20.15 19.41 0.46
N GLY A 70 19.85 20.68 0.24
CA GLY A 70 19.05 21.14 -0.90
C GLY A 70 17.58 20.81 -0.78
N SER A 71 16.83 21.15 -1.82
CA SER A 71 15.40 20.92 -1.96
C SER A 71 15.04 20.61 -3.42
N GLY A 72 13.80 20.17 -3.67
CA GLY A 72 13.30 19.80 -4.98
C GLY A 72 13.80 18.47 -5.51
N PRO A 73 13.26 18.04 -6.66
CA PRO A 73 13.54 16.74 -7.24
C PRO A 73 14.94 16.65 -7.86
N VAL A 74 15.48 15.44 -7.89
CA VAL A 74 16.75 15.10 -8.55
C VAL A 74 16.50 14.16 -9.74
N LYS A 75 17.48 14.06 -10.66
CA LYS A 75 17.50 13.03 -11.70
C LYS A 75 18.21 11.79 -11.15
N PHE A 76 17.57 10.63 -11.32
CA PHE A 76 18.14 9.36 -10.93
C PHE A 76 19.19 8.89 -11.93
N ALA A 77 20.30 8.37 -11.42
CA ALA A 77 21.39 7.88 -12.25
C ALA A 77 21.28 6.38 -12.57
N ASN A 78 20.58 5.62 -11.73
CA ASN A 78 20.53 4.17 -11.81
C ASN A 78 19.11 3.63 -11.60
N SER A 79 18.80 2.45 -12.20
CA SER A 79 17.66 1.64 -11.80
C SER A 79 17.92 1.01 -10.42
N PRO A 80 16.88 0.79 -9.58
CA PRO A 80 17.02 0.08 -8.32
C PRO A 80 17.60 -1.33 -8.46
N MET A 81 17.21 -2.04 -9.51
CA MET A 81 17.68 -3.38 -9.89
C MET A 81 18.20 -3.35 -11.32
N ARG A 82 19.06 -4.32 -11.69
CA ARG A 82 19.42 -4.47 -13.09
C ARG A 82 18.19 -4.84 -13.92
N ILE A 83 18.03 -4.25 -15.09
CA ILE A 83 16.85 -4.43 -15.95
C ILE A 83 16.60 -5.89 -16.30
N GLU A 84 17.69 -6.66 -16.52
CA GLU A 84 17.62 -8.11 -16.82
C GLU A 84 17.18 -8.96 -15.63
N ASP A 85 17.25 -8.43 -14.41
CA ASP A 85 16.81 -9.11 -13.18
C ASP A 85 15.34 -8.81 -12.83
N ILE A 86 14.72 -7.89 -13.57
CA ILE A 86 13.31 -7.52 -13.42
C ILE A 86 12.46 -8.35 -14.39
N LYS A 87 11.48 -9.08 -13.86
CA LYS A 87 10.47 -9.79 -14.64
C LYS A 87 9.43 -8.82 -15.18
N LEU A 88 8.81 -8.04 -14.29
CA LEU A 88 7.79 -7.06 -14.59
C LEU A 88 7.71 -5.99 -13.49
N LEU A 89 7.03 -4.88 -13.80
CA LEU A 89 6.69 -3.83 -12.84
C LEU A 89 5.18 -3.75 -12.68
N ILE A 90 4.72 -3.68 -11.42
CA ILE A 90 3.33 -3.43 -11.06
C ILE A 90 3.21 -1.94 -10.68
N PRO A 91 2.23 -1.20 -11.24
CA PRO A 91 2.10 0.23 -11.03
C PRO A 91 1.58 0.58 -9.62
N TYR A 92 1.66 1.85 -9.29
CA TYR A 92 0.89 2.47 -8.21
C TYR A 92 -0.61 2.18 -8.37
N GLY A 93 -1.33 2.22 -7.28
CA GLY A 93 -2.78 2.08 -7.29
C GLY A 93 -3.30 0.64 -7.18
N LEU A 94 -2.41 -0.36 -7.05
CA LEU A 94 -2.83 -1.72 -6.72
C LEU A 94 -3.62 -1.72 -5.40
N VAL A 95 -4.65 -2.55 -5.31
CA VAL A 95 -5.31 -2.92 -4.05
C VAL A 95 -5.32 -4.43 -3.92
N ILE A 96 -4.79 -4.93 -2.81
CA ILE A 96 -4.63 -6.37 -2.56
C ILE A 96 -4.47 -6.64 -1.06
N GLY A 97 -5.04 -7.73 -0.56
CA GLY A 97 -4.87 -8.13 0.85
C GLY A 97 -5.28 -7.04 1.82
N ALA A 98 -4.35 -6.57 2.64
CA ALA A 98 -4.55 -5.48 3.59
C ALA A 98 -4.53 -4.07 2.96
N HIS A 99 -4.10 -3.94 1.73
CA HIS A 99 -4.10 -2.68 1.01
C HIS A 99 -5.50 -2.40 0.43
N ILE A 100 -6.35 -1.79 1.23
CA ILE A 100 -7.73 -1.44 0.85
C ILE A 100 -7.76 -0.17 0.00
N THR A 101 -6.92 0.81 0.31
CA THR A 101 -6.74 2.02 -0.51
C THR A 101 -5.61 1.82 -1.52
N PRO A 102 -5.60 2.52 -2.66
CA PRO A 102 -4.56 2.45 -3.67
C PRO A 102 -3.15 2.62 -3.09
N ILE A 103 -2.25 1.70 -3.44
CA ILE A 103 -0.87 1.64 -2.97
C ILE A 103 -0.03 2.73 -3.63
N ASP A 104 0.82 3.39 -2.84
CA ASP A 104 1.69 4.51 -3.22
C ASP A 104 3.12 4.11 -3.64
N HIS A 105 3.31 2.84 -3.97
CA HIS A 105 4.58 2.30 -4.45
C HIS A 105 4.38 1.32 -5.61
N MET A 106 5.44 1.11 -6.36
CA MET A 106 5.55 0.09 -7.38
C MET A 106 6.15 -1.17 -6.81
N TYR A 107 5.82 -2.29 -7.44
CA TYR A 107 6.49 -3.55 -7.18
C TYR A 107 7.41 -3.90 -8.34
N PHE A 108 8.67 -4.13 -8.02
CA PHE A 108 9.65 -4.70 -8.92
C PHE A 108 9.66 -6.21 -8.70
N GLU A 109 9.01 -6.93 -9.59
CA GLU A 109 8.97 -8.39 -9.55
C GLU A 109 10.30 -8.94 -10.05
N PRO A 110 11.05 -9.70 -9.23
CA PRO A 110 12.31 -10.29 -9.68
C PRO A 110 12.07 -11.36 -10.74
N LYS A 111 13.09 -11.58 -11.56
CA LYS A 111 13.05 -12.49 -12.69
C LYS A 111 12.62 -13.91 -12.29
N ASP A 112 13.12 -14.40 -11.18
CA ASP A 112 12.83 -15.74 -10.67
C ASP A 112 12.86 -15.78 -9.14
N ARG A 113 11.69 -15.85 -8.52
CA ARG A 113 11.54 -15.98 -7.07
C ARG A 113 12.00 -17.33 -6.52
N SER A 114 12.02 -18.38 -7.36
CA SER A 114 12.38 -19.74 -6.92
C SER A 114 13.85 -19.87 -6.53
N LEU A 115 14.67 -18.89 -6.90
CA LEU A 115 16.09 -18.87 -6.54
C LEU A 115 16.31 -18.53 -5.05
N GLY A 116 15.27 -18.10 -4.34
CA GLY A 116 15.33 -17.82 -2.91
C GLY A 116 15.71 -16.36 -2.60
N ARG A 117 16.08 -16.13 -1.34
CA ARG A 117 16.45 -14.83 -0.80
C ARG A 117 17.82 -14.38 -1.30
N ASP A 118 18.08 -13.08 -1.24
CA ASP A 118 19.40 -12.45 -1.40
C ASP A 118 20.07 -12.67 -2.77
N VAL A 119 19.27 -12.89 -3.82
CA VAL A 119 19.78 -13.23 -5.15
C VAL A 119 20.04 -12.00 -6.00
N TYR A 120 19.16 -11.00 -5.93
CA TYR A 120 19.19 -9.85 -6.83
C TYR A 120 19.65 -8.61 -6.08
N GLU A 121 20.66 -7.95 -6.61
CA GLU A 121 21.21 -6.72 -6.04
C GLU A 121 20.22 -5.56 -6.13
N VAL A 122 20.11 -4.79 -5.04
CA VAL A 122 19.38 -3.51 -4.98
C VAL A 122 20.37 -2.39 -4.74
N ARG A 123 20.35 -1.37 -5.60
CA ARG A 123 21.34 -0.30 -5.62
C ARG A 123 20.69 1.07 -5.44
N ALA A 124 21.43 2.00 -4.83
CA ALA A 124 21.02 3.39 -4.71
C ALA A 124 20.77 4.00 -6.10
N ILE A 125 19.59 4.57 -6.30
CA ILE A 125 19.20 5.18 -7.57
C ILE A 125 19.90 6.50 -7.84
N GLN A 126 20.31 7.21 -6.77
CA GLN A 126 21.05 8.46 -6.78
C GLN A 126 21.78 8.62 -5.45
N ASP A 127 22.73 9.58 -5.35
CA ASP A 127 23.30 10.01 -4.07
C ASP A 127 22.17 10.30 -3.08
N ALA A 128 22.28 9.80 -1.85
CA ALA A 128 21.26 9.97 -0.83
C ALA A 128 21.81 9.82 0.58
N VAL A 129 21.00 10.22 1.56
CA VAL A 129 21.19 9.88 2.97
C VAL A 129 20.06 8.90 3.36
N ILE A 130 20.41 7.71 3.79
CA ILE A 130 19.46 6.81 4.45
C ILE A 130 19.14 7.44 5.81
N PHE A 131 17.88 7.84 6.00
CA PHE A 131 17.44 8.55 7.22
C PHE A 131 16.59 7.69 8.14
N ASP A 132 16.03 6.59 7.62
CA ASP A 132 15.25 5.63 8.40
C ASP A 132 15.49 4.20 7.87
N MET A 133 15.61 3.25 8.80
CA MET A 133 15.76 1.84 8.51
C MET A 133 14.89 1.05 9.47
N GLN A 134 13.97 0.25 8.94
CA GLN A 134 13.02 -0.51 9.72
C GLN A 134 13.14 -1.99 9.42
N PRO A 135 13.53 -2.81 10.42
CA PRO A 135 13.42 -4.24 10.29
C PRO A 135 11.94 -4.65 10.18
N ARG A 136 11.65 -5.55 9.28
CA ARG A 136 10.33 -6.16 9.13
C ARG A 136 10.37 -7.55 9.76
N ASP A 137 9.43 -7.85 10.63
CA ASP A 137 9.24 -9.21 11.08
C ASP A 137 8.74 -10.04 9.91
N ILE A 138 9.49 -11.08 9.55
CA ILE A 138 9.03 -12.01 8.52
C ILE A 138 7.86 -12.76 9.11
N SER A 139 6.73 -12.70 8.44
CA SER A 139 5.61 -13.58 8.76
C SER A 139 6.02 -15.03 8.50
N VAL A 140 6.21 -15.72 9.52
CA VAL A 140 6.16 -17.13 9.95
C VAL A 140 6.10 -18.27 8.92
N GLU A 141 6.23 -18.06 7.61
CA GLU A 141 6.13 -19.18 6.66
C GLU A 141 7.47 -19.84 6.28
N THR A 142 8.59 -19.26 6.68
CA THR A 142 9.88 -19.92 6.57
C THR A 142 10.38 -20.24 7.97
N ASN A 143 10.59 -21.53 8.27
CA ASN A 143 11.21 -22.02 9.50
C ASN A 143 12.68 -21.55 9.69
N GLU A 144 13.07 -20.44 9.10
CA GLU A 144 14.39 -19.83 9.25
C GLU A 144 14.33 -18.78 10.36
N GLU A 145 14.71 -19.16 11.51
CA GLU A 145 14.62 -18.46 12.80
C GLU A 145 15.27 -17.07 12.89
N GLN A 146 15.83 -16.48 11.82
CA GLN A 146 16.59 -15.21 11.90
C GLN A 146 16.54 -14.33 10.63
N SER A 147 15.75 -14.60 9.62
CA SER A 147 15.72 -13.74 8.44
C SER A 147 14.79 -12.55 8.65
N ARG A 148 15.32 -11.33 8.61
CA ARG A 148 14.55 -10.09 8.65
C ARG A 148 14.51 -9.48 7.25
N ASP A 149 13.36 -8.94 6.88
CA ASP A 149 13.27 -8.04 5.74
C ASP A 149 13.47 -6.60 6.21
N TRP A 150 13.78 -5.70 5.28
CA TRP A 150 14.15 -4.33 5.62
C TRP A 150 13.38 -3.33 4.76
N ARG A 151 12.96 -2.25 5.40
CA ARG A 151 12.58 -1.01 4.76
C ARG A 151 13.70 0.01 4.96
N ILE A 152 14.05 0.73 3.90
CA ILE A 152 15.05 1.80 3.91
C ILE A 152 14.43 3.04 3.27
N ASP A 153 14.38 4.14 4.01
CA ASP A 153 13.94 5.44 3.51
C ASP A 153 15.17 6.33 3.26
N MET A 154 15.24 6.94 2.08
CA MET A 154 16.40 7.69 1.58
C MET A 154 16.01 9.12 1.19
N ALA A 155 16.77 10.11 1.63
CA ALA A 155 16.65 11.51 1.24
C ALA A 155 17.69 11.86 0.17
N HIS A 156 17.23 12.21 -1.03
CA HIS A 156 18.08 12.74 -2.11
C HIS A 156 18.29 14.24 -1.97
N THR A 157 17.25 14.94 -1.49
CA THR A 157 17.28 16.31 -0.95
C THR A 157 16.43 16.33 0.32
N CYS A 158 16.33 17.48 1.00
CA CYS A 158 15.48 17.58 2.20
C CYS A 158 13.98 17.49 1.90
N THR A 159 13.58 17.65 0.64
CA THR A 159 12.17 17.59 0.20
C THR A 159 11.89 16.49 -0.82
N PHE A 160 12.89 15.74 -1.27
CA PHE A 160 12.72 14.68 -2.26
C PHE A 160 13.31 13.36 -1.77
N THR A 161 12.44 12.37 -1.55
CA THR A 161 12.79 11.10 -0.92
C THR A 161 12.34 9.90 -1.75
N SER A 162 12.97 8.77 -1.49
CA SER A 162 12.52 7.47 -1.98
C SER A 162 12.64 6.42 -0.89
N TYR A 163 12.01 5.28 -1.09
CA TYR A 163 12.25 4.13 -0.23
C TYR A 163 12.31 2.82 -1.01
N PHE A 164 12.97 1.86 -0.40
CA PHE A 164 12.87 0.45 -0.72
C PHE A 164 12.25 -0.30 0.45
N ASP A 165 11.31 -1.20 0.21
CA ASP A 165 10.80 -2.13 1.22
C ASP A 165 10.93 -3.56 0.72
N LEU A 166 10.90 -4.51 1.65
CA LEU A 166 11.04 -5.94 1.39
C LEU A 166 12.45 -6.33 0.88
N LEU A 167 13.49 -5.56 1.21
CA LEU A 167 14.86 -6.03 1.05
C LEU A 167 15.06 -7.27 1.92
N THR A 168 15.56 -8.35 1.35
CA THR A 168 15.74 -9.60 2.08
C THR A 168 17.03 -9.64 2.90
N SER A 169 18.02 -8.80 2.55
CA SER A 169 19.21 -8.52 3.37
C SER A 169 19.80 -7.17 3.01
N LEU A 170 20.61 -6.64 3.91
CA LEU A 170 21.37 -5.41 3.71
C LEU A 170 22.73 -5.71 3.06
N ALA A 171 23.32 -4.71 2.40
CA ALA A 171 24.73 -4.76 2.05
C ALA A 171 25.59 -4.71 3.33
N PRO A 172 26.74 -5.41 3.37
CA PRO A 172 27.55 -5.52 4.60
C PRO A 172 27.97 -4.18 5.22
N ASP A 173 28.30 -3.19 4.40
CA ASP A 173 28.67 -1.85 4.85
C ASP A 173 27.49 -1.08 5.45
N ILE A 174 26.30 -1.28 4.91
CA ILE A 174 25.06 -0.70 5.45
C ILE A 174 24.67 -1.38 6.77
N GLU A 175 24.77 -2.69 6.83
CA GLU A 175 24.49 -3.48 8.03
C GLU A 175 25.45 -3.12 9.18
N GLU A 176 26.75 -2.96 8.90
CA GLU A 176 27.75 -2.53 9.90
C GLU A 176 27.42 -1.15 10.47
N GLU A 177 27.11 -0.17 9.61
CA GLU A 177 26.72 1.18 10.06
C GLU A 177 25.42 1.17 10.88
N TRP A 178 24.47 0.34 10.52
CA TRP A 178 23.22 0.16 11.27
C TRP A 178 23.48 -0.47 12.65
N ALA A 179 24.28 -1.53 12.73
CA ALA A 179 24.61 -2.21 13.99
C ALA A 179 25.26 -1.27 15.01
N ILE A 180 26.12 -0.34 14.54
CA ILE A 180 26.72 0.71 15.38
C ILE A 180 25.62 1.61 15.98
N THR A 181 24.56 1.88 15.21
CA THR A 181 23.45 2.75 15.64
C THR A 181 22.56 2.05 16.68
N GLU A 182 22.15 0.80 16.43
CA GLU A 182 21.34 0.00 17.38
C GLU A 182 22.09 -0.25 18.71
N GLY A 183 23.41 -0.36 18.68
CA GLY A 183 24.24 -0.53 19.87
C GLY A 183 24.30 0.69 20.79
N GLY A 184 23.60 1.79 20.49
CA GLY A 184 23.55 3.01 21.31
C GLY A 184 24.84 3.82 21.27
N MET A 185 25.71 3.59 20.29
CA MET A 185 26.99 4.30 20.15
C MET A 185 26.84 5.69 19.52
N LYS A 186 25.69 6.01 18.94
CA LYS A 186 25.41 7.35 18.41
C LYS A 186 24.27 7.99 19.21
N GLU A 187 24.58 9.06 19.94
CA GLU A 187 23.57 9.91 20.59
C GLU A 187 22.63 10.57 19.57
N ARG A 188 23.05 10.61 18.31
CA ARG A 188 22.37 11.28 17.22
C ARG A 188 22.55 10.52 15.92
N TRP A 189 21.41 10.14 15.29
CA TRP A 189 21.40 9.51 13.97
C TRP A 189 21.63 10.56 12.88
N ASP A 190 22.80 10.61 12.30
CA ASP A 190 23.14 11.51 11.18
C ASP A 190 22.73 10.93 9.81
N GLY A 191 22.28 9.67 9.77
CA GLY A 191 22.00 8.91 8.55
C GLY A 191 23.23 8.24 7.96
N ILE A 192 23.02 7.34 7.01
CA ILE A 192 24.09 6.69 6.23
C ILE A 192 24.13 7.33 4.85
N PHE A 193 25.26 7.92 4.48
CA PHE A 193 25.45 8.48 3.15
C PHE A 193 25.77 7.38 2.15
N VAL A 194 25.02 7.34 1.03
CA VAL A 194 25.21 6.38 -0.07
C VAL A 194 25.39 7.11 -1.40
N LYS A 195 26.21 6.54 -2.27
CA LYS A 195 26.47 7.03 -3.62
C LYS A 195 25.54 6.37 -4.64
N ALA A 196 25.22 7.11 -5.70
CA ALA A 196 24.55 6.56 -6.87
C ALA A 196 25.21 5.25 -7.34
N GLY A 197 24.41 4.19 -7.47
CA GLY A 197 24.89 2.86 -7.86
C GLY A 197 25.53 2.02 -6.74
N GLN A 198 25.69 2.56 -5.52
CA GLN A 198 26.18 1.77 -4.38
C GLN A 198 25.20 0.65 -4.07
N LEU A 199 25.71 -0.52 -3.72
CA LEU A 199 24.91 -1.65 -3.26
C LEU A 199 24.27 -1.28 -1.92
N ILE A 200 22.94 -1.42 -1.83
CA ILE A 200 22.15 -1.17 -0.61
C ILE A 200 21.82 -2.48 0.09
N GLY A 201 21.50 -3.49 -0.68
CA GLY A 201 21.08 -4.80 -0.18
C GLY A 201 20.66 -5.70 -1.31
N TYR A 202 19.87 -6.69 -0.96
CA TYR A 202 19.42 -7.71 -1.89
C TYR A 202 17.92 -7.94 -1.76
N VAL A 203 17.32 -8.50 -2.82
CA VAL A 203 15.95 -8.98 -2.84
C VAL A 203 15.89 -10.37 -3.49
N GLY A 204 14.93 -11.17 -3.10
CA GLY A 204 14.67 -12.49 -3.70
C GLY A 204 13.52 -13.18 -2.98
N ALA A 205 12.90 -14.17 -3.63
CA ALA A 205 11.68 -14.83 -3.18
C ALA A 205 10.43 -13.92 -3.10
N GLN A 206 10.58 -12.61 -3.14
CA GLN A 206 9.51 -11.60 -3.07
C GLN A 206 9.81 -10.40 -3.95
N THR A 207 8.88 -9.44 -4.04
CA THR A 207 9.06 -8.17 -4.75
C THR A 207 9.97 -7.21 -3.97
N LEU A 208 10.56 -6.25 -4.70
CA LEU A 208 11.05 -5.02 -4.12
C LEU A 208 9.96 -3.95 -4.26
N ASP A 209 9.58 -3.32 -3.16
CA ASP A 209 8.68 -2.17 -3.18
C ASP A 209 9.49 -0.89 -3.34
N PHE A 210 9.02 0.00 -4.21
CA PHE A 210 9.70 1.23 -4.55
C PHE A 210 8.73 2.41 -4.63
N GLY A 211 8.93 3.41 -3.77
CA GLY A 211 8.17 4.65 -3.75
C GLY A 211 9.05 5.89 -3.84
N VAL A 212 8.52 6.97 -4.43
CA VAL A 212 9.19 8.27 -4.57
C VAL A 212 8.22 9.37 -4.16
N TYR A 213 8.72 10.31 -3.36
CA TYR A 213 7.94 11.40 -2.79
C TYR A 213 8.64 12.74 -2.98
N ASP A 214 7.88 13.72 -3.45
CA ASP A 214 8.29 15.13 -3.54
C ASP A 214 7.41 15.95 -2.60
N TYR A 215 7.93 16.35 -1.46
CA TYR A 215 7.18 17.11 -0.46
C TYR A 215 6.87 18.57 -0.87
N GLU A 216 7.38 19.03 -2.00
CA GLU A 216 6.99 20.30 -2.61
C GLU A 216 5.73 20.15 -3.49
N VAL A 217 5.28 18.89 -3.74
CA VAL A 217 4.07 18.54 -4.50
C VAL A 217 3.05 17.90 -3.58
N GLN A 218 1.81 18.30 -3.70
CA GLN A 218 0.67 17.61 -3.10
C GLN A 218 -0.26 17.15 -4.20
N LEU A 219 -0.60 15.86 -4.19
CA LEU A 219 -1.52 15.27 -5.18
C LEU A 219 -2.90 15.91 -5.06
N PRO A 220 -3.47 16.43 -6.16
CA PRO A 220 -4.72 17.20 -6.12
C PRO A 220 -5.97 16.33 -5.99
N GLY A 221 -5.86 15.03 -6.21
CA GLY A 221 -7.00 14.10 -6.18
C GLY A 221 -7.22 13.45 -4.81
N PHE A 222 -6.74 14.04 -3.72
CA PHE A 222 -7.15 13.76 -2.34
C PHE A 222 -8.03 14.91 -1.84
N VAL A 223 -9.31 14.65 -1.59
CA VAL A 223 -10.24 15.68 -1.06
C VAL A 223 -9.85 16.08 0.36
N ASN A 224 -9.45 15.11 1.19
CA ASN A 224 -8.98 15.37 2.55
C ASN A 224 -7.55 14.84 2.77
N PRO A 225 -6.51 15.60 2.39
CA PRO A 225 -5.12 15.19 2.59
C PRO A 225 -4.75 14.99 4.06
N SER A 226 -5.41 15.73 4.98
CA SER A 226 -5.11 15.64 6.42
C SER A 226 -5.48 14.27 7.02
N ALA A 227 -6.34 13.50 6.37
CA ALA A 227 -6.68 12.14 6.79
C ALA A 227 -5.47 11.19 6.87
N TYR A 228 -4.37 11.51 6.18
CA TYR A 228 -3.14 10.70 6.12
C TYR A 228 -2.05 11.17 7.09
N ALA A 229 -2.23 12.28 7.78
CA ALA A 229 -1.17 13.00 8.49
C ALA A 229 -0.43 12.18 9.55
N ASN A 230 -1.10 11.22 10.20
CA ASN A 230 -0.53 10.51 11.36
C ASN A 230 0.17 9.20 11.01
N LEU A 231 -0.25 8.48 9.95
CA LEU A 231 0.31 7.16 9.63
C LEU A 231 1.18 7.18 8.38
N GLU A 232 0.66 7.68 7.24
CA GLU A 232 1.37 7.74 5.97
C GLU A 232 1.36 9.16 5.37
N PRO A 233 1.95 10.16 6.06
CA PRO A 233 1.91 11.56 5.62
C PRO A 233 2.61 11.80 4.27
N TRP A 234 3.48 10.88 3.86
CA TRP A 234 4.15 10.94 2.55
C TRP A 234 3.23 10.59 1.38
N LYS A 235 2.15 9.84 1.62
CA LYS A 235 1.27 9.30 0.57
C LYS A 235 0.71 10.38 -0.36
N ILE A 236 0.34 11.52 0.20
CA ILE A 236 -0.18 12.67 -0.57
C ILE A 236 0.90 13.38 -1.41
N HIS A 237 2.16 13.03 -1.25
CA HIS A 237 3.32 13.58 -1.92
C HIS A 237 3.94 12.60 -2.93
N THR A 238 3.26 11.49 -3.23
CA THR A 238 3.72 10.47 -4.19
C THR A 238 3.87 11.06 -5.59
N VAL A 239 5.00 10.82 -6.24
CA VAL A 239 5.26 11.28 -7.61
C VAL A 239 5.64 10.13 -8.53
N ASP A 240 5.47 10.35 -9.84
CA ASP A 240 5.83 9.38 -10.87
C ASP A 240 7.35 9.27 -11.00
N PRO A 241 7.98 8.13 -10.61
CA PRO A 241 9.42 7.98 -10.64
C PRO A 241 10.00 7.98 -12.06
N PHE A 242 9.21 7.64 -13.09
CA PHE A 242 9.69 7.59 -14.47
C PHE A 242 10.10 8.95 -15.00
N GLN A 243 9.55 10.04 -14.45
CA GLN A 243 9.92 11.40 -14.81
C GLN A 243 11.33 11.80 -14.34
N HIS A 244 11.88 11.04 -13.41
CA HIS A 244 13.19 11.31 -12.79
C HIS A 244 14.32 10.47 -13.37
N PHE A 245 14.03 9.40 -14.12
CA PHE A 245 15.03 8.58 -14.81
C PHE A 245 15.45 9.19 -16.15
N PRO A 246 16.72 9.00 -16.58
CA PRO A 246 17.13 9.24 -17.98
C PRO A 246 16.30 8.38 -18.94
N ASP A 247 16.11 8.87 -20.17
CA ASP A 247 15.26 8.22 -21.16
C ASP A 247 15.59 6.73 -21.38
N THR A 248 16.88 6.38 -21.42
CA THR A 248 17.32 4.99 -21.61
C THR A 248 16.88 4.05 -20.47
N ILE A 249 16.98 4.51 -19.22
CA ILE A 249 16.56 3.72 -18.05
C ILE A 249 15.04 3.72 -17.98
N ARG A 250 14.42 4.90 -18.16
CA ARG A 250 12.96 5.04 -18.14
C ARG A 250 12.29 4.09 -19.13
N ASP A 251 12.75 4.10 -20.39
CA ASP A 251 12.14 3.30 -21.46
C ASP A 251 12.34 1.79 -21.21
N ALA A 252 13.50 1.41 -20.67
CA ALA A 252 13.76 0.02 -20.26
C ALA A 252 12.83 -0.42 -19.11
N LEU A 253 12.61 0.43 -18.09
CA LEU A 253 11.66 0.16 -17.01
C LEU A 253 10.22 0.12 -17.52
N LEU A 254 9.83 1.07 -18.38
CA LEU A 254 8.49 1.11 -18.97
C LEU A 254 8.20 -0.10 -19.87
N SER A 255 9.22 -0.72 -20.47
CA SER A 255 9.04 -1.99 -21.20
C SER A 255 8.56 -3.11 -20.29
N LYS A 256 8.98 -3.11 -19.03
CA LYS A 256 8.59 -4.08 -17.99
C LYS A 256 7.25 -3.77 -17.32
N MET A 257 6.75 -2.53 -17.46
CA MET A 257 5.51 -2.09 -16.81
C MET A 257 4.29 -2.79 -17.41
N ILE A 258 3.50 -3.47 -16.56
CA ILE A 258 2.28 -4.18 -16.99
C ILE A 258 1.14 -3.23 -17.37
N ARG A 259 1.07 -2.05 -16.76
CA ARG A 259 0.10 -1.01 -17.16
C ARG A 259 0.55 -0.36 -18.49
N LYS A 260 -0.30 -0.43 -19.52
CA LYS A 260 0.01 0.08 -20.86
C LYS A 260 -0.68 1.42 -21.20
N VAL A 261 -1.50 1.94 -20.28
CA VAL A 261 -2.22 3.23 -20.44
C VAL A 261 -1.65 4.28 -19.49
N GLU A 262 -1.73 5.56 -19.89
CA GLU A 262 -1.27 6.66 -19.04
C GLU A 262 -2.22 6.91 -17.84
N PRO A 263 -1.67 7.42 -16.73
CA PRO A 263 -0.24 7.50 -16.42
C PRO A 263 0.35 6.09 -16.23
N ARG A 264 1.50 5.82 -16.86
CA ARG A 264 2.12 4.48 -16.83
C ARG A 264 2.55 4.05 -15.44
N ALA A 265 2.96 5.00 -14.61
CA ALA A 265 3.29 4.76 -13.21
C ALA A 265 2.08 4.33 -12.36
N GLY A 266 0.85 4.55 -12.84
CA GLY A 266 -0.38 4.39 -12.07
C GLY A 266 -0.81 5.68 -11.36
N LYS A 267 -1.87 5.60 -10.55
CA LYS A 267 -2.46 6.75 -9.85
C LYS A 267 -3.09 6.26 -8.53
N ILE A 268 -3.04 7.08 -7.48
CA ILE A 268 -3.56 6.74 -6.15
C ILE A 268 -4.61 7.72 -5.61
N ASP A 269 -4.65 8.93 -6.15
CA ASP A 269 -5.46 10.05 -5.70
C ASP A 269 -6.72 10.15 -6.55
N HIS A 270 -7.72 9.32 -6.26
CA HIS A 270 -8.93 9.16 -7.07
C HIS A 270 -10.18 9.82 -6.48
N ASP A 271 -10.04 10.62 -5.42
CA ASP A 271 -11.18 11.29 -4.80
C ASP A 271 -11.79 12.30 -5.77
N VAL A 272 -13.11 12.30 -5.84
CA VAL A 272 -13.90 13.26 -6.59
C VAL A 272 -14.98 13.81 -5.64
N ASP A 273 -14.92 15.11 -5.41
CA ASP A 273 -15.90 15.79 -4.55
C ASP A 273 -17.32 15.63 -5.11
N GLY A 274 -18.28 15.32 -4.23
CA GLY A 274 -19.67 15.04 -4.63
C GLY A 274 -19.90 13.73 -5.39
N ALA A 275 -18.88 12.83 -5.46
CA ALA A 275 -18.98 11.55 -6.14
C ALA A 275 -18.58 10.40 -5.21
N LEU A 276 -18.84 9.15 -5.63
CA LEU A 276 -18.49 7.95 -4.87
C LEU A 276 -16.99 7.62 -4.94
N ALA A 277 -16.34 8.04 -6.03
CA ALA A 277 -14.94 7.74 -6.28
C ALA A 277 -14.04 8.33 -5.19
N GLY A 278 -13.11 7.52 -4.71
CA GLY A 278 -12.08 7.93 -3.76
C GLY A 278 -11.86 6.97 -2.61
N ASN A 279 -11.06 7.44 -1.65
CA ASN A 279 -10.75 6.76 -0.40
C ASN A 279 -11.68 7.27 0.70
N TRP A 280 -12.21 6.36 1.48
CA TRP A 280 -13.16 6.62 2.54
C TRP A 280 -12.73 5.91 3.82
N PHE A 281 -13.01 6.52 4.96
CA PHE A 281 -12.63 6.01 6.28
C PHE A 281 -13.88 5.87 7.15
N GLN A 282 -14.05 4.74 7.81
CA GLN A 282 -15.20 4.48 8.65
C GLN A 282 -15.33 5.56 9.73
N VAL A 283 -16.53 6.07 9.93
CA VAL A 283 -16.84 7.02 11.02
C VAL A 283 -16.47 6.37 12.36
N ASP A 284 -16.03 7.18 13.33
CA ASP A 284 -15.52 6.75 14.63
C ASP A 284 -14.17 6.01 14.60
N THR A 285 -13.42 6.13 13.50
CA THR A 285 -12.00 5.74 13.43
C THR A 285 -11.09 6.97 13.36
N ASN A 286 -9.78 6.75 13.46
CA ASN A 286 -8.78 7.82 13.35
C ASN A 286 -8.37 8.05 11.88
N TRP A 287 -9.32 8.18 10.96
CA TRP A 287 -9.05 8.35 9.53
C TRP A 287 -8.21 7.19 9.00
N TYR A 288 -7.12 7.50 8.29
CA TYR A 288 -6.21 6.50 7.73
C TYR A 288 -5.57 5.61 8.80
N ASP A 289 -5.39 6.10 10.04
CA ASP A 289 -4.84 5.29 11.15
C ASP A 289 -5.79 4.17 11.62
N GLY A 290 -7.08 4.24 11.23
CA GLY A 290 -8.09 3.29 11.66
C GLY A 290 -8.34 3.29 13.16
N ILE A 291 -8.92 2.21 13.68
CA ILE A 291 -9.15 2.00 15.11
C ILE A 291 -7.88 1.47 15.78
N ASN A 292 -7.16 0.61 15.07
CA ASN A 292 -5.97 -0.09 15.57
C ASN A 292 -4.86 -0.04 14.52
N ARG A 293 -3.73 0.57 14.85
CA ARG A 293 -2.58 0.70 13.94
C ARG A 293 -2.08 -0.61 13.34
N ARG A 294 -2.26 -1.74 14.02
CA ARG A 294 -1.87 -3.05 13.49
C ARG A 294 -2.80 -3.57 12.39
N LYS A 295 -4.04 -3.07 12.38
CA LYS A 295 -5.08 -3.40 11.38
C LYS A 295 -5.81 -2.12 10.96
N TYR A 296 -5.05 -1.06 10.64
CA TYR A 296 -5.60 0.25 10.30
C TYR A 296 -6.53 0.18 9.09
N TRP A 297 -6.29 -0.74 8.19
CA TRP A 297 -7.09 -0.95 6.98
C TRP A 297 -8.50 -1.51 7.20
N ASP A 298 -8.82 -2.05 8.38
CA ASP A 298 -10.15 -2.63 8.65
C ASP A 298 -11.28 -1.61 8.49
N GLY A 299 -11.01 -0.33 8.78
CA GLY A 299 -11.94 0.78 8.59
C GLY A 299 -11.86 1.47 7.23
N HIS A 300 -11.05 0.99 6.30
CA HIS A 300 -10.89 1.62 5.01
C HIS A 300 -11.90 1.12 3.98
N LEU A 301 -12.23 2.01 3.05
CA LEU A 301 -13.00 1.74 1.84
C LEU A 301 -12.35 2.51 0.70
N SER A 302 -12.27 1.91 -0.47
CA SER A 302 -11.84 2.59 -1.70
C SER A 302 -12.74 2.25 -2.86
N ILE A 303 -13.10 3.27 -3.65
CA ILE A 303 -13.81 3.12 -4.92
C ILE A 303 -12.95 3.81 -5.98
N ALA A 304 -12.19 3.04 -6.74
CA ALA A 304 -11.17 3.55 -7.64
C ALA A 304 -11.09 2.76 -8.94
N PRO A 305 -10.60 3.37 -10.04
CA PRO A 305 -10.26 2.65 -11.26
C PRO A 305 -9.24 1.55 -11.00
N HIS A 306 -9.33 0.47 -11.79
CA HIS A 306 -8.36 -0.61 -11.72
C HIS A 306 -6.99 -0.15 -12.24
N GLU A 307 -5.91 -0.48 -11.52
CA GLU A 307 -4.55 0.01 -11.81
C GLU A 307 -4.03 -0.37 -13.20
N ILE A 308 -4.51 -1.47 -13.80
CA ILE A 308 -4.09 -1.93 -15.13
C ILE A 308 -5.11 -1.53 -16.21
N GLU A 309 -6.40 -1.73 -15.94
CA GLU A 309 -7.52 -1.38 -16.84
C GLU A 309 -8.42 -0.32 -16.21
N PRO A 310 -8.09 0.98 -16.28
CA PRO A 310 -8.82 2.03 -15.55
C PRO A 310 -10.24 2.32 -16.06
N THR A 311 -10.68 1.65 -17.11
CA THR A 311 -12.09 1.63 -17.52
C THR A 311 -12.97 0.76 -16.61
N LEU A 312 -12.34 -0.14 -15.84
CA LEU A 312 -13.00 -0.95 -14.83
C LEU A 312 -12.89 -0.27 -13.46
N TRP A 313 -13.97 -0.25 -12.73
CA TRP A 313 -14.01 0.29 -11.39
C TRP A 313 -13.97 -0.82 -10.34
N ARG A 314 -13.23 -0.59 -9.27
CA ARG A 314 -13.16 -1.50 -8.12
C ARG A 314 -13.75 -0.85 -6.90
N ILE A 315 -14.32 -1.69 -6.04
CA ILE A 315 -14.57 -1.38 -4.65
C ILE A 315 -13.73 -2.31 -3.78
N SER A 316 -13.07 -1.73 -2.80
CA SER A 316 -12.28 -2.44 -1.81
C SER A 316 -12.80 -2.10 -0.43
N VAL A 317 -13.19 -3.09 0.36
CA VAL A 317 -13.82 -2.91 1.67
C VAL A 317 -13.00 -3.64 2.72
N GLY A 318 -12.48 -2.91 3.70
CA GLY A 318 -11.77 -3.48 4.83
C GLY A 318 -12.71 -4.22 5.77
N PHE A 319 -12.27 -5.39 6.24
CA PHE A 319 -12.97 -6.23 7.20
C PHE A 319 -14.46 -6.47 6.88
N LEU A 320 -14.76 -6.76 5.61
CA LEU A 320 -16.05 -7.23 5.19
C LEU A 320 -16.16 -8.74 5.41
N ASP A 321 -17.14 -9.18 6.21
CA ASP A 321 -17.34 -10.59 6.58
C ASP A 321 -16.04 -11.25 7.11
N ARG A 322 -15.33 -10.51 7.98
CA ARG A 322 -14.04 -10.89 8.62
C ARG A 322 -12.84 -10.98 7.68
N GLU A 323 -12.99 -10.59 6.44
CA GLU A 323 -11.92 -10.57 5.44
C GLU A 323 -11.88 -9.23 4.72
N ASN A 324 -10.73 -8.89 4.16
CA ASN A 324 -10.60 -7.79 3.22
C ASN A 324 -11.08 -8.25 1.84
N ASN A 325 -11.90 -7.44 1.19
CA ASN A 325 -12.53 -7.84 -0.05
C ASN A 325 -12.38 -6.79 -1.15
N HIS A 326 -12.03 -7.27 -2.34
CA HIS A 326 -11.83 -6.46 -3.54
C HIS A 326 -12.68 -7.01 -4.68
N PHE A 327 -13.51 -6.14 -5.28
CA PHE A 327 -14.43 -6.52 -6.35
C PHE A 327 -14.36 -5.51 -7.49
N ILE A 328 -14.53 -5.98 -8.73
CA ILE A 328 -15.00 -5.10 -9.81
C ILE A 328 -16.47 -4.83 -9.57
N ILE A 329 -16.87 -3.59 -9.79
CA ILE A 329 -18.27 -3.15 -9.69
C ILE A 329 -18.86 -2.87 -11.07
N VAL A 330 -20.09 -3.26 -11.28
CA VAL A 330 -20.86 -3.06 -12.52
C VAL A 330 -22.20 -2.44 -12.18
N GLY A 331 -22.52 -1.31 -12.79
CA GLY A 331 -23.77 -0.56 -12.55
C GLY A 331 -24.01 0.48 -13.64
N GLU A 332 -25.08 1.24 -13.52
CA GLU A 332 -25.48 2.26 -14.49
C GLU A 332 -24.67 3.55 -14.38
N HIS A 333 -24.22 3.89 -13.16
CA HIS A 333 -23.48 5.10 -12.88
C HIS A 333 -21.97 4.84 -12.85
N THR A 334 -21.19 5.77 -13.38
CA THR A 334 -19.74 5.78 -13.17
C THR A 334 -19.45 6.33 -11.76
N PRO A 335 -18.65 5.68 -10.92
CA PRO A 335 -18.40 6.16 -9.56
C PRO A 335 -17.82 7.57 -9.44
N SER A 336 -17.21 8.11 -10.49
CA SER A 336 -16.72 9.50 -10.56
C SER A 336 -17.78 10.52 -10.98
N ASP A 337 -19.00 10.07 -11.35
CA ASP A 337 -20.08 10.99 -11.68
C ASP A 337 -20.61 11.66 -10.40
N ILE A 338 -20.94 12.94 -10.50
CA ILE A 338 -21.65 13.64 -9.44
C ILE A 338 -23.07 13.05 -9.36
N ILE A 339 -23.43 12.55 -8.19
CA ILE A 339 -24.70 11.89 -7.96
C ILE A 339 -25.57 12.63 -6.95
N SER A 340 -26.89 12.43 -7.06
CA SER A 340 -27.84 12.95 -6.06
C SER A 340 -27.69 12.22 -4.73
N MET A 341 -27.78 12.95 -3.63
CA MET A 341 -27.82 12.38 -2.26
C MET A 341 -29.18 11.77 -1.91
N ASP A 342 -30.23 12.06 -2.69
CA ASP A 342 -31.61 11.68 -2.36
C ASP A 342 -31.88 10.18 -2.48
N LYS A 343 -31.09 9.47 -3.28
CA LYS A 343 -31.32 8.05 -3.57
C LYS A 343 -30.03 7.25 -3.54
N PRO A 344 -30.06 6.03 -3.00
CA PRO A 344 -28.95 5.13 -3.10
C PRO A 344 -28.73 4.67 -4.56
N VAL A 345 -27.47 4.40 -4.89
CA VAL A 345 -27.07 3.73 -6.12
C VAL A 345 -26.55 2.33 -5.79
N SER A 346 -26.69 1.40 -6.72
CA SER A 346 -26.27 0.02 -6.52
C SER A 346 -25.33 -0.45 -7.62
N TYR A 347 -24.43 -1.35 -7.25
CA TYR A 347 -23.53 -2.02 -8.18
C TYR A 347 -23.50 -3.52 -7.91
N GLU A 348 -23.48 -4.32 -8.97
CA GLU A 348 -23.20 -5.74 -8.89
C GLU A 348 -21.71 -5.97 -8.61
N LEU A 349 -21.41 -6.85 -7.67
CA LEU A 349 -20.04 -7.24 -7.30
C LEU A 349 -19.55 -8.42 -8.15
N LYS A 350 -18.35 -8.30 -8.72
CA LYS A 350 -17.70 -9.33 -9.53
C LYS A 350 -16.33 -9.68 -9.00
N LYS A 351 -16.03 -10.94 -8.86
CA LYS A 351 -14.63 -11.39 -8.70
C LYS A 351 -13.88 -11.22 -10.03
N TYR A 352 -12.59 -10.98 -9.92
CA TYR A 352 -11.72 -10.80 -11.08
C TYR A 352 -10.36 -11.47 -10.85
N SER A 353 -9.58 -11.55 -11.89
CA SER A 353 -8.19 -11.99 -11.86
C SER A 353 -7.43 -11.36 -13.00
N LEU A 354 -6.13 -11.16 -12.80
CA LEU A 354 -5.25 -10.78 -13.90
C LEU A 354 -5.00 -11.97 -14.81
N HIS A 355 -4.82 -11.70 -16.09
CA HIS A 355 -4.49 -12.72 -17.10
C HIS A 355 -3.78 -12.06 -18.28
N ILE A 356 -3.21 -12.88 -19.15
CA ILE A 356 -2.66 -12.46 -20.44
C ILE A 356 -3.63 -12.91 -21.52
N PRO A 357 -4.43 -12.00 -22.14
CA PRO A 357 -5.49 -12.38 -23.07
C PRO A 357 -5.03 -13.22 -24.27
N SER A 358 -3.82 -12.97 -24.76
CA SER A 358 -3.22 -13.74 -25.86
C SER A 358 -2.70 -15.12 -25.44
N GLN A 359 -2.58 -15.38 -24.15
CA GLN A 359 -2.05 -16.61 -23.55
C GLN A 359 -2.87 -16.99 -22.31
N PRO A 360 -4.16 -17.33 -22.47
CA PRO A 360 -5.08 -17.48 -21.34
C PRO A 360 -4.75 -18.65 -20.40
N GLU A 361 -3.94 -19.61 -20.86
CA GLU A 361 -3.41 -20.73 -20.09
C GLU A 361 -2.19 -20.35 -19.25
N LYS A 362 -1.53 -19.22 -19.56
CA LYS A 362 -0.32 -18.77 -18.86
C LYS A 362 -0.70 -18.23 -17.48
N ASN A 363 -0.02 -18.74 -16.47
CA ASN A 363 -0.09 -18.14 -15.14
C ASN A 363 0.80 -16.90 -15.12
N TRP A 364 0.18 -15.72 -15.05
CA TRP A 364 0.90 -14.43 -15.06
C TRP A 364 1.92 -14.29 -13.91
N TRP A 365 1.73 -15.04 -12.82
CA TRP A 365 2.59 -14.95 -11.65
C TRP A 365 3.82 -15.86 -11.77
N SER A 366 3.65 -17.10 -12.17
CA SER A 366 4.72 -18.09 -12.22
C SER A 366 5.42 -18.22 -13.56
N ASP A 367 4.71 -17.99 -14.67
CA ASP A 367 5.27 -18.18 -16.00
C ASP A 367 6.18 -17.01 -16.41
N PRO A 368 7.20 -17.25 -17.26
CA PRO A 368 8.08 -16.19 -17.74
C PRO A 368 7.31 -15.06 -18.41
N TYR A 369 7.64 -13.82 -18.04
CA TYR A 369 7.12 -12.62 -18.66
C TYR A 369 7.82 -12.35 -19.99
N SER A 370 7.06 -11.93 -21.00
CA SER A 370 7.57 -11.37 -22.24
C SER A 370 7.21 -9.90 -22.32
N GLU A 371 8.10 -9.06 -22.85
CA GLU A 371 7.83 -7.61 -23.04
C GLU A 371 6.61 -7.36 -23.93
N ASN A 372 6.25 -8.32 -24.78
CA ASN A 372 5.06 -8.28 -25.62
C ASN A 372 3.78 -8.75 -24.89
N ASP A 373 3.89 -9.25 -23.68
CA ASP A 373 2.71 -9.68 -22.92
C ASP A 373 1.90 -8.45 -22.50
N VAL A 374 0.63 -8.46 -22.82
CA VAL A 374 -0.33 -7.46 -22.39
C VAL A 374 -1.18 -8.07 -21.29
N TYR A 375 -1.12 -7.50 -20.10
CA TYR A 375 -1.97 -7.93 -19.00
C TYR A 375 -3.35 -7.31 -19.15
N GLY A 376 -4.36 -8.11 -18.83
CA GLY A 376 -5.74 -7.68 -18.78
C GLY A 376 -6.45 -8.18 -17.54
N VAL A 377 -7.63 -7.65 -17.29
CA VAL A 377 -8.49 -8.03 -16.18
C VAL A 377 -9.59 -8.95 -16.67
N LYS A 378 -9.60 -10.18 -16.16
CA LYS A 378 -10.65 -11.14 -16.44
C LYS A 378 -11.71 -11.10 -15.34
N ILE A 379 -12.87 -10.56 -15.67
CA ILE A 379 -14.03 -10.62 -14.79
C ILE A 379 -14.54 -12.07 -14.76
N ARG A 380 -14.59 -12.66 -13.58
CA ARG A 380 -15.04 -14.04 -13.40
C ARG A 380 -16.56 -14.13 -13.54
N ARG A 381 -17.01 -15.21 -14.15
CA ARG A 381 -18.45 -15.55 -14.19
C ARG A 381 -18.91 -15.89 -12.77
N GLY A 382 -20.15 -15.53 -12.49
CA GLY A 382 -20.78 -15.77 -11.20
C GLY A 382 -21.28 -14.47 -10.58
N PHE A 383 -22.32 -14.60 -9.82
CA PHE A 383 -22.92 -13.53 -9.03
C PHE A 383 -22.37 -13.60 -7.61
N ILE A 384 -21.87 -12.49 -7.10
CA ILE A 384 -21.35 -12.38 -5.73
C ILE A 384 -22.35 -11.72 -4.81
N GLY A 385 -22.96 -10.63 -5.27
CA GLY A 385 -23.88 -9.81 -4.49
C GLY A 385 -24.00 -8.42 -5.08
N THR A 386 -24.64 -7.56 -4.31
CA THR A 386 -24.83 -6.15 -4.64
C THR A 386 -24.30 -5.28 -3.52
N VAL A 387 -23.65 -4.16 -3.87
CA VAL A 387 -23.35 -3.09 -2.92
C VAL A 387 -24.32 -1.94 -3.14
N LEU A 388 -24.87 -1.43 -2.04
CA LEU A 388 -25.73 -0.24 -2.00
C LEU A 388 -24.92 0.91 -1.40
N LEU A 389 -24.91 2.06 -2.07
CA LEU A 389 -24.12 3.23 -1.74
C LEU A 389 -25.00 4.48 -1.78
N GLN A 390 -24.86 5.37 -0.81
CA GLN A 390 -25.55 6.66 -0.80
C GLN A 390 -24.66 7.73 -0.18
N LEU A 391 -24.38 8.77 -0.94
CA LEU A 391 -23.80 10.00 -0.39
C LEU A 391 -24.83 10.66 0.53
N GLN A 392 -24.36 11.25 1.60
CA GLN A 392 -25.12 12.00 2.56
C GLN A 392 -24.52 13.39 2.72
N GLU A 393 -25.17 14.27 3.48
CA GLU A 393 -24.61 15.56 3.86
C GLU A 393 -23.28 15.37 4.60
N ASP A 394 -22.45 16.42 4.66
CA ASP A 394 -21.17 16.47 5.36
C ASP A 394 -20.12 15.44 4.85
N ASP A 395 -20.08 15.19 3.53
CA ASP A 395 -19.15 14.25 2.90
C ASP A 395 -19.18 12.84 3.51
N LEU A 396 -20.38 12.40 3.91
CA LEU A 396 -20.56 11.04 4.40
C LEU A 396 -21.02 10.10 3.30
N LEU A 397 -20.56 8.86 3.35
CA LEU A 397 -20.97 7.77 2.47
C LEU A 397 -21.52 6.62 3.29
N LYS A 398 -22.80 6.29 3.05
CA LYS A 398 -23.44 5.08 3.59
C LYS A 398 -23.24 3.93 2.63
N LEU A 399 -22.79 2.80 3.16
CA LEU A 399 -22.51 1.59 2.39
C LEU A 399 -23.09 0.36 3.08
N GLU A 400 -23.67 -0.54 2.28
CA GLU A 400 -24.00 -1.90 2.71
C GLU A 400 -23.74 -2.89 1.57
N VAL A 401 -23.11 -4.02 1.89
CA VAL A 401 -22.86 -5.12 0.96
C VAL A 401 -23.83 -6.25 1.26
N PHE A 402 -24.57 -6.67 0.24
CA PHE A 402 -25.54 -7.76 0.28
C PHE A 402 -25.01 -8.95 -0.51
N LEU A 403 -24.22 -9.79 0.15
CA LEU A 403 -23.71 -11.01 -0.48
C LEU A 403 -24.87 -11.97 -0.82
N GLY A 404 -24.85 -12.50 -2.03
CA GLY A 404 -25.85 -13.42 -2.55
C GLY A 404 -27.20 -12.80 -2.93
N LYS A 405 -27.42 -11.48 -2.72
CA LYS A 405 -28.69 -10.80 -3.08
C LYS A 405 -28.52 -9.96 -4.33
N ARG A 406 -29.48 -10.08 -5.24
CA ARG A 406 -29.61 -9.21 -6.41
C ARG A 406 -30.27 -7.87 -6.02
N GLN A 407 -30.11 -6.86 -6.86
CA GLN A 407 -30.66 -5.53 -6.61
C GLN A 407 -32.17 -5.54 -6.36
N GLU A 408 -32.92 -6.33 -7.12
CA GLU A 408 -34.37 -6.47 -6.99
C GLU A 408 -34.83 -7.14 -5.69
N GLU A 409 -33.92 -7.71 -4.91
CA GLU A 409 -34.16 -8.35 -3.61
C GLU A 409 -33.80 -7.43 -2.43
N ILE A 410 -33.44 -6.16 -2.71
CA ILE A 410 -32.96 -5.20 -1.72
C ILE A 410 -33.92 -4.03 -1.62
N ASP A 411 -34.63 -3.94 -0.50
CA ASP A 411 -35.59 -2.86 -0.22
C ASP A 411 -34.93 -1.57 0.25
N GLY A 412 -33.66 -1.62 0.64
CA GLY A 412 -32.88 -0.50 1.15
C GLY A 412 -31.79 -0.93 2.16
N PHE A 413 -31.23 0.05 2.85
CA PHE A 413 -30.25 -0.20 3.91
C PHE A 413 -30.87 -0.88 5.13
N THR A 414 -30.08 -1.77 5.74
CA THR A 414 -30.43 -2.40 7.03
C THR A 414 -29.55 -1.82 8.15
N ASN A 415 -29.66 -2.40 9.35
CA ASN A 415 -28.80 -2.05 10.49
C ASN A 415 -27.33 -2.49 10.32
N ASN A 416 -27.00 -3.23 9.26
CA ASN A 416 -25.64 -3.64 8.94
C ASN A 416 -24.91 -2.63 8.04
N SER A 417 -25.56 -1.53 7.67
CA SER A 417 -24.93 -0.48 6.91
C SER A 417 -23.79 0.18 7.71
N ARG A 418 -22.71 0.51 7.03
CA ARG A 418 -21.56 1.24 7.58
C ARG A 418 -21.59 2.66 7.07
N LEU A 419 -21.09 3.58 7.88
CA LEU A 419 -20.94 4.99 7.55
C LEU A 419 -19.45 5.31 7.43
N TYR A 420 -19.10 5.99 6.35
CA TYR A 420 -17.75 6.41 6.04
C TYR A 420 -17.70 7.92 5.83
N ARG A 421 -16.53 8.51 6.01
CA ARG A 421 -16.23 9.92 5.77
C ARG A 421 -14.96 10.06 4.92
N ARG A 422 -14.83 11.20 4.30
CA ARG A 422 -13.66 11.54 3.49
C ARG A 422 -13.13 12.91 3.85
#